data_1a988c76bd67bb5542eb639d4bc5e64a
#
_entry.id   1a988c76bd67bb5542eb639d4bc5e64a
#
_cell.length_a   1.000
_cell.length_b   1.000
_cell.length_c   1.000
_cell.angle_alpha   90.00
_cell.angle_beta   90.00
_cell.angle_gamma   90.00
#
_symmetry.space_group_name_H-M   'P 1'
#
loop_
_entity.id
_entity.type
_entity.pdbx_description
1 polymer ?
#
loop_
_entity_poly.entity_id
_entity_poly.type
_entity_poly.pdbx_seq_one_letter_code
_entity_poly.pdbx_strand_id
1 'polypeptide(L)'
;MIASWYDRHLLPHLLDFACGMKPIRRQRQQIVPLAQGRVLEVGIGTGLNMPFYDTSRVRYIIGLDPALQLHPLAMKRIARSGIAVELVGVSAETIPLERASIDTVLVTYSLCTIPDPLAALKEMRRVLAPGGRLLFCEHGRAPDENVYRWQTRLQPHWQKIAGGCHLDRDIPALLAQAGFRCDTLQTGYLPGPRLLTFNYLGEAQAA
;
A
#
# COMPACT_ATOMS: atom_id res chain seq x y z
N MET A 1 -6.62 8.21 21.03
CA MET A 1 -7.98 8.69 20.65
C MET A 1 -8.84 7.45 20.43
N ILE A 2 -10.05 7.42 21.00
CA ILE A 2 -11.02 6.33 20.74
C ILE A 2 -11.45 6.52 19.27
N ALA A 3 -11.14 5.54 18.42
CA ALA A 3 -11.61 5.55 17.04
C ALA A 3 -13.13 5.82 17.05
N SER A 4 -13.59 6.73 16.19
CA SER A 4 -15.01 7.07 16.12
C SER A 4 -15.80 5.80 15.71
N TRP A 5 -17.11 5.77 16.00
CA TRP A 5 -17.98 4.69 15.51
C TRP A 5 -17.85 4.51 13.99
N TYR A 6 -17.70 5.62 13.27
CA TYR A 6 -17.45 5.66 11.83
C TYR A 6 -16.18 4.86 11.44
N ASP A 7 -15.04 5.12 12.11
CA ASP A 7 -13.76 4.47 11.80
C ASP A 7 -13.80 2.96 12.05
N ARG A 8 -14.64 2.55 13.01
CA ARG A 8 -14.72 1.15 13.42
C ARG A 8 -15.68 0.31 12.58
N HIS A 9 -16.80 0.90 12.13
CA HIS A 9 -17.89 0.13 11.55
C HIS A 9 -18.20 0.48 10.09
N LEU A 10 -17.98 1.71 9.65
CA LEU A 10 -18.34 2.14 8.29
C LEU A 10 -17.14 2.26 7.38
N LEU A 11 -16.08 2.91 7.85
CA LEU A 11 -14.87 3.18 7.07
C LEU A 11 -14.23 1.90 6.50
N PRO A 12 -14.11 0.76 7.21
CA PRO A 12 -13.58 -0.48 6.67
C PRO A 12 -14.32 -0.96 5.42
N HIS A 13 -15.64 -0.88 5.42
CA HIS A 13 -16.46 -1.30 4.27
C HIS A 13 -16.38 -0.31 3.12
N LEU A 14 -16.30 0.98 3.40
CA LEU A 14 -16.11 2.01 2.38
C LEU A 14 -14.74 1.88 1.70
N LEU A 15 -13.69 1.65 2.48
CA LEU A 15 -12.34 1.43 1.95
C LEU A 15 -12.28 0.12 1.14
N ASP A 16 -12.89 -0.96 1.64
CA ASP A 16 -12.97 -2.23 0.91
C ASP A 16 -13.66 -2.07 -0.44
N PHE A 17 -14.78 -1.36 -0.48
CA PHE A 17 -15.50 -1.06 -1.71
C PHE A 17 -14.66 -0.18 -2.65
N ALA A 18 -14.17 0.96 -2.17
CA ALA A 18 -13.43 1.92 -2.97
C ALA A 18 -12.14 1.32 -3.54
N CYS A 19 -11.33 0.68 -2.69
CA CYS A 19 -10.07 0.04 -3.09
C CYS A 19 -10.27 -1.28 -3.84
N GLY A 20 -11.49 -1.85 -3.82
CA GLY A 20 -11.90 -3.02 -4.58
C GLY A 20 -12.45 -2.72 -5.98
N MET A 21 -12.67 -1.45 -6.34
CA MET A 21 -13.21 -1.06 -7.64
C MET A 21 -12.38 -1.57 -8.81
N LYS A 22 -13.04 -1.85 -9.95
CA LYS A 22 -12.44 -2.46 -11.14
C LYS A 22 -11.15 -1.78 -11.64
N PRO A 23 -11.02 -0.44 -11.69
CA PRO A 23 -9.78 0.21 -12.11
C PRO A 23 -8.60 -0.13 -11.18
N ILE A 24 -8.81 -0.04 -9.87
CA ILE A 24 -7.81 -0.32 -8.83
C ILE A 24 -7.45 -1.82 -8.81
N ARG A 25 -8.47 -2.68 -8.93
CA ARG A 25 -8.27 -4.12 -9.04
C ARG A 25 -7.37 -4.50 -10.22
N ARG A 26 -7.51 -3.83 -11.37
CA ARG A 26 -6.64 -4.05 -12.54
C ARG A 26 -5.17 -3.69 -12.26
N GLN A 27 -4.92 -2.67 -11.47
CA GLN A 27 -3.56 -2.31 -11.04
C GLN A 27 -2.97 -3.42 -10.16
N ARG A 28 -3.75 -3.92 -9.18
CA ARG A 28 -3.32 -5.04 -8.33
C ARG A 28 -2.99 -6.30 -9.16
N GLN A 29 -3.78 -6.60 -10.18
CA GLN A 29 -3.54 -7.72 -11.11
C GLN A 29 -2.21 -7.62 -11.86
N GLN A 30 -1.65 -6.44 -12.03
CA GLN A 30 -0.37 -6.24 -12.70
C GLN A 30 0.81 -6.38 -11.75
N ILE A 31 0.69 -5.91 -10.51
CA ILE A 31 1.84 -5.80 -9.60
C ILE A 31 1.94 -6.97 -8.61
N VAL A 32 0.80 -7.41 -8.04
CA VAL A 32 0.80 -8.44 -6.98
C VAL A 32 1.37 -9.78 -7.44
N PRO A 33 1.10 -10.29 -8.68
CA PRO A 33 1.67 -11.55 -9.16
C PRO A 33 3.20 -11.55 -9.29
N LEU A 34 3.84 -10.36 -9.25
CA LEU A 34 5.30 -10.25 -9.30
C LEU A 34 5.96 -10.55 -7.97
N ALA A 35 5.19 -10.56 -6.87
CA ALA A 35 5.70 -10.88 -5.53
C ALA A 35 6.22 -12.33 -5.48
N GLN A 36 7.31 -12.53 -4.74
CA GLN A 36 7.92 -13.85 -4.61
C GLN A 36 8.62 -14.03 -3.26
N GLY A 37 8.83 -15.29 -2.89
CA GLY A 37 9.56 -15.66 -1.69
C GLY A 37 8.80 -15.29 -0.40
N ARG A 38 9.51 -14.73 0.54
CA ARG A 38 8.96 -14.20 1.79
C ARG A 38 8.51 -12.77 1.57
N VAL A 39 7.21 -12.52 1.65
CA VAL A 39 6.59 -11.24 1.30
C VAL A 39 6.19 -10.48 2.56
N LEU A 40 6.55 -9.20 2.64
CA LEU A 40 5.96 -8.26 3.59
C LEU A 40 4.93 -7.40 2.84
N GLU A 41 3.66 -7.58 3.13
CA GLU A 41 2.59 -6.71 2.64
C GLU A 41 2.33 -5.60 3.65
N VAL A 42 2.68 -4.36 3.29
CA VAL A 42 2.48 -3.19 4.14
C VAL A 42 1.12 -2.56 3.84
N GLY A 43 0.29 -2.47 4.89
CA GLY A 43 -1.10 -2.05 4.76
C GLY A 43 -1.97 -3.13 4.11
N ILE A 44 -1.93 -4.36 4.66
CA ILE A 44 -2.74 -5.49 4.14
C ILE A 44 -4.23 -5.18 4.17
N GLY A 45 -4.68 -4.33 5.09
CA GLY A 45 -6.05 -3.87 5.21
C GLY A 45 -7.06 -5.01 5.26
N THR A 46 -7.98 -5.02 4.30
CA THR A 46 -9.00 -6.07 4.17
C THR A 46 -8.54 -7.27 3.34
N GLY A 47 -7.27 -7.33 2.91
CA GLY A 47 -6.71 -8.44 2.15
C GLY A 47 -7.08 -8.45 0.65
N LEU A 48 -7.26 -7.28 0.04
CA LEU A 48 -7.66 -7.16 -1.37
C LEU A 48 -6.61 -7.69 -2.36
N ASN A 49 -5.35 -7.85 -1.94
CA ASN A 49 -4.29 -8.44 -2.75
C ASN A 49 -4.32 -9.98 -2.76
N MET A 50 -4.90 -10.62 -1.75
CA MET A 50 -4.88 -12.08 -1.58
C MET A 50 -5.25 -12.88 -2.85
N PRO A 51 -6.28 -12.50 -3.63
CA PRO A 51 -6.66 -13.25 -4.83
C PRO A 51 -5.67 -13.17 -6.00
N PHE A 52 -4.64 -12.32 -5.91
CA PHE A 52 -3.73 -12.03 -7.02
C PHE A 52 -2.31 -12.56 -6.80
N TYR A 53 -1.98 -13.04 -5.61
CA TYR A 53 -0.70 -13.68 -5.37
C TYR A 53 -0.56 -14.98 -6.18
N ASP A 54 0.62 -15.19 -6.75
CA ASP A 54 1.00 -16.46 -7.36
C ASP A 54 1.50 -17.40 -6.26
N THR A 55 0.69 -18.41 -5.93
CA THR A 55 0.98 -19.39 -4.88
C THR A 55 2.20 -20.27 -5.18
N SER A 56 2.63 -20.34 -6.44
CA SER A 56 3.85 -21.07 -6.82
C SER A 56 5.13 -20.26 -6.52
N ARG A 57 5.01 -18.94 -6.39
CA ARG A 57 6.14 -18.03 -6.18
C ARG A 57 6.24 -17.51 -4.75
N VAL A 58 5.12 -17.35 -4.07
CA VAL A 58 5.05 -16.83 -2.69
C VAL A 58 5.09 -17.98 -1.70
N ARG A 59 6.07 -17.95 -0.80
CA ARG A 59 6.22 -18.97 0.25
C ARG A 59 5.44 -18.63 1.50
N TYR A 60 5.41 -17.33 1.87
CA TYR A 60 4.84 -16.88 3.11
C TYR A 60 4.59 -15.35 3.05
N ILE A 61 3.53 -14.88 3.66
CA ILE A 61 3.20 -13.46 3.74
C ILE A 61 3.15 -13.01 5.19
N ILE A 62 3.81 -11.89 5.49
CA ILE A 62 3.62 -11.11 6.72
C ILE A 62 2.78 -9.90 6.31
N GLY A 63 1.53 -9.85 6.79
CA GLY A 63 0.60 -8.76 6.53
C GLY A 63 0.62 -7.76 7.68
N LEU A 64 1.12 -6.57 7.44
CA LEU A 64 1.28 -5.53 8.44
C LEU A 64 0.19 -4.47 8.28
N ASP A 65 -0.59 -4.22 9.32
CA ASP A 65 -1.60 -3.16 9.36
C ASP A 65 -1.98 -2.82 10.81
N PRO A 66 -1.86 -1.56 11.25
CA PRO A 66 -2.26 -1.15 12.59
C PRO A 66 -3.78 -1.13 12.80
N ALA A 67 -4.57 -1.16 11.73
CA ALA A 67 -6.02 -1.10 11.77
C ALA A 67 -6.64 -2.49 12.02
N LEU A 68 -6.53 -3.02 13.24
CA LEU A 68 -6.98 -4.36 13.62
C LEU A 68 -8.45 -4.65 13.26
N GLN A 69 -9.29 -3.62 13.13
CA GLN A 69 -10.69 -3.75 12.71
C GLN A 69 -10.85 -4.23 11.25
N LEU A 70 -9.79 -4.15 10.43
CA LEU A 70 -9.78 -4.65 9.05
C LEU A 70 -9.47 -6.15 8.97
N HIS A 71 -8.78 -6.70 9.96
CA HIS A 71 -8.30 -8.08 9.97
C HIS A 71 -9.42 -9.13 9.80
N PRO A 72 -10.65 -9.01 10.33
CA PRO A 72 -11.71 -9.97 10.10
C PRO A 72 -12.09 -10.14 8.62
N LEU A 73 -12.00 -9.08 7.81
CA LEU A 73 -12.23 -9.16 6.38
C LEU A 73 -11.03 -9.80 5.67
N ALA A 74 -9.81 -9.45 6.09
CA ALA A 74 -8.57 -10.05 5.58
C ALA A 74 -8.57 -11.58 5.81
N MET A 75 -8.89 -12.04 7.02
CA MET A 75 -8.93 -13.46 7.37
C MET A 75 -9.81 -14.29 6.43
N LYS A 76 -10.97 -13.75 5.99
CA LYS A 76 -11.84 -14.44 5.03
C LYS A 76 -11.18 -14.65 3.67
N ARG A 77 -10.35 -13.68 3.22
CA ARG A 77 -9.63 -13.77 1.94
C ARG A 77 -8.38 -14.63 2.08
N ILE A 78 -7.67 -14.53 3.19
CA ILE A 78 -6.50 -15.36 3.54
C ILE A 78 -6.88 -16.84 3.53
N ALA A 79 -7.97 -17.22 4.20
CA ALA A 79 -8.44 -18.61 4.26
C ALA A 79 -8.72 -19.24 2.88
N ARG A 80 -8.93 -18.42 1.85
CA ARG A 80 -9.19 -18.85 0.47
C ARG A 80 -7.95 -18.80 -0.44
N SER A 81 -6.86 -18.19 0.04
CA SER A 81 -5.67 -17.96 -0.79
C SER A 81 -4.75 -19.18 -0.93
N GLY A 82 -4.80 -20.10 0.04
CA GLY A 82 -3.88 -21.23 0.11
C GLY A 82 -2.44 -20.85 0.52
N ILE A 83 -2.20 -19.58 0.92
CA ILE A 83 -0.88 -19.09 1.34
C ILE A 83 -0.88 -18.93 2.87
N ALA A 84 0.21 -19.31 3.51
CA ALA A 84 0.43 -19.03 4.94
C ALA A 84 0.61 -17.52 5.14
N VAL A 85 -0.22 -16.91 5.98
CA VAL A 85 -0.19 -15.46 6.26
C VAL A 85 -0.19 -15.23 7.76
N GLU A 86 0.74 -14.43 8.24
CA GLU A 86 0.76 -13.87 9.60
C GLU A 86 0.30 -12.42 9.56
N LEU A 87 -0.67 -12.05 10.40
CA LEU A 87 -1.14 -10.68 10.55
C LEU A 87 -0.46 -10.01 11.76
N VAL A 88 0.18 -8.86 11.53
CA VAL A 88 0.90 -8.10 12.54
C VAL A 88 0.28 -6.71 12.66
N GLY A 89 -0.27 -6.40 13.84
CA GLY A 89 -1.02 -5.17 14.12
C GLY A 89 -0.13 -4.00 14.55
N VAL A 90 0.87 -3.63 13.75
CA VAL A 90 1.79 -2.52 14.07
C VAL A 90 1.93 -1.56 12.89
N SER A 91 2.44 -0.37 13.16
CA SER A 91 2.72 0.63 12.15
C SER A 91 3.96 0.30 11.33
N ALA A 92 3.97 0.72 10.06
CA ALA A 92 5.08 0.50 9.15
C ALA A 92 6.33 1.36 9.47
N GLU A 93 6.19 2.37 10.31
CA GLU A 93 7.32 3.18 10.79
C GLU A 93 8.26 2.40 11.73
N THR A 94 7.80 1.23 12.23
CA THR A 94 8.59 0.34 13.08
C THR A 94 8.24 -1.11 12.76
N ILE A 95 8.95 -1.71 11.82
CA ILE A 95 8.70 -3.09 11.36
C ILE A 95 9.45 -4.07 12.28
N PRO A 96 8.76 -4.96 13.03
CA PRO A 96 9.37 -5.89 13.97
C PRO A 96 9.99 -7.12 13.28
N LEU A 97 10.77 -6.89 12.24
CA LEU A 97 11.48 -7.92 11.49
C LEU A 97 12.97 -7.63 11.44
N GLU A 98 13.75 -8.66 11.30
CA GLU A 98 15.20 -8.54 11.16
C GLU A 98 15.58 -7.85 9.84
N ARG A 99 16.76 -7.23 9.83
CA ARG A 99 17.35 -6.69 8.60
C ARG A 99 17.53 -7.79 7.57
N ALA A 100 17.32 -7.47 6.30
CA ALA A 100 17.57 -8.37 5.17
C ALA A 100 16.85 -9.73 5.27
N SER A 101 15.61 -9.74 5.79
CA SER A 101 14.83 -10.96 6.03
C SER A 101 13.67 -11.17 5.05
N ILE A 102 13.40 -10.21 4.13
CA ILE A 102 12.25 -10.19 3.23
C ILE A 102 12.71 -10.15 1.77
N ASP A 103 12.16 -11.04 0.94
CA ASP A 103 12.47 -11.09 -0.49
C ASP A 103 11.68 -10.03 -1.29
N THR A 104 10.43 -9.79 -0.90
CA THR A 104 9.55 -8.80 -1.54
C THR A 104 8.80 -7.98 -0.50
N VAL A 105 8.88 -6.66 -0.58
CA VAL A 105 7.93 -5.76 0.07
C VAL A 105 6.87 -5.36 -0.95
N LEU A 106 5.60 -5.51 -0.59
CA LEU A 106 4.47 -5.04 -1.39
C LEU A 106 3.72 -3.95 -0.63
N VAL A 107 3.49 -2.81 -1.28
CA VAL A 107 2.67 -1.73 -0.73
C VAL A 107 1.68 -1.24 -1.78
N THR A 108 0.39 -1.26 -1.44
CA THR A 108 -0.66 -0.86 -2.38
C THR A 108 -1.71 0.00 -1.71
N TYR A 109 -1.83 1.26 -2.12
CA TYR A 109 -2.78 2.24 -1.59
C TYR A 109 -2.69 2.41 -0.07
N SER A 110 -1.44 2.38 0.45
CA SER A 110 -1.14 2.47 1.87
C SER A 110 -0.17 3.60 2.19
N LEU A 111 0.82 3.90 1.33
CA LEU A 111 1.74 5.02 1.54
C LEU A 111 1.01 6.36 1.67
N CYS A 112 -0.16 6.49 1.07
CA CYS A 112 -0.98 7.70 1.19
C CYS A 112 -1.55 7.92 2.60
N THR A 113 -1.68 6.88 3.43
CA THR A 113 -2.28 6.95 4.77
C THR A 113 -1.27 6.84 5.91
N ILE A 114 -0.10 6.27 5.68
CA ILE A 114 0.96 6.15 6.69
C ILE A 114 1.38 7.54 7.16
N PRO A 115 1.38 7.84 8.48
CA PRO A 115 1.71 9.18 9.00
C PRO A 115 3.10 9.66 8.57
N ASP A 116 4.15 8.87 8.78
CA ASP A 116 5.50 9.14 8.29
C ASP A 116 5.90 8.14 7.20
N PRO A 117 5.58 8.41 5.92
CA PRO A 117 5.90 7.50 4.82
C PRO A 117 7.40 7.35 4.58
N LEU A 118 8.22 8.35 4.96
CA LEU A 118 9.66 8.27 4.79
C LEU A 118 10.28 7.31 5.82
N ALA A 119 9.85 7.38 7.08
CA ALA A 119 10.27 6.42 8.10
C ALA A 119 9.85 4.99 7.71
N ALA A 120 8.60 4.81 7.26
CA ALA A 120 8.09 3.52 6.81
C ALA A 120 8.89 2.95 5.62
N LEU A 121 9.20 3.76 4.61
CA LEU A 121 10.01 3.34 3.47
C LEU A 121 11.44 2.98 3.87
N LYS A 122 12.05 3.69 4.83
CA LYS A 122 13.37 3.33 5.38
C LYS A 122 13.33 1.97 6.10
N GLU A 123 12.28 1.68 6.85
CA GLU A 123 12.07 0.37 7.48
C GLU A 123 11.84 -0.73 6.44
N MET A 124 11.02 -0.48 5.42
CA MET A 124 10.85 -1.40 4.28
C MET A 124 12.20 -1.73 3.63
N ARG A 125 13.04 -0.69 3.40
CA ARG A 125 14.40 -0.87 2.87
C ARG A 125 15.29 -1.68 3.83
N ARG A 126 15.20 -1.45 5.13
CA ARG A 126 15.99 -2.17 6.14
C ARG A 126 15.71 -3.66 6.13
N VAL A 127 14.46 -4.06 6.00
CA VAL A 127 14.05 -5.48 6.05
C VAL A 127 14.24 -6.21 4.72
N LEU A 128 14.37 -5.50 3.59
CA LEU A 128 14.64 -6.12 2.29
C LEU A 128 16.01 -6.80 2.26
N ALA A 129 16.03 -8.04 1.80
CA ALA A 129 17.25 -8.80 1.54
C ALA A 129 18.04 -8.21 0.35
N PRO A 130 19.35 -8.47 0.25
CA PRO A 130 20.10 -8.13 -0.95
C PRO A 130 19.42 -8.72 -2.20
N GLY A 131 19.17 -7.89 -3.22
CA GLY A 131 18.42 -8.27 -4.43
C GLY A 131 16.90 -8.36 -4.24
N GLY A 132 16.39 -8.11 -3.03
CA GLY A 132 14.96 -7.96 -2.77
C GLY A 132 14.38 -6.73 -3.44
N ARG A 133 13.07 -6.74 -3.66
CA ARG A 133 12.38 -5.66 -4.38
C ARG A 133 11.20 -5.09 -3.60
N LEU A 134 10.97 -3.80 -3.80
CA LEU A 134 9.74 -3.12 -3.40
C LEU A 134 8.80 -3.04 -4.61
N LEU A 135 7.64 -3.62 -4.49
CA LEU A 135 6.54 -3.51 -5.44
C LEU A 135 5.53 -2.50 -4.90
N PHE A 136 5.14 -1.52 -5.72
CA PHE A 136 4.21 -0.49 -5.25
C PHE A 136 3.12 -0.16 -6.26
N CYS A 137 1.96 0.17 -5.73
CA CYS A 137 0.84 0.71 -6.49
C CYS A 137 0.12 1.73 -5.61
N GLU A 138 0.27 3.01 -5.92
CA GLU A 138 -0.19 4.10 -5.06
C GLU A 138 -0.85 5.21 -5.86
N HIS A 139 -1.86 5.87 -5.30
CA HIS A 139 -2.27 7.17 -5.81
C HIS A 139 -1.44 8.29 -5.15
N GLY A 140 -1.37 9.44 -5.80
CA GLY A 140 -0.63 10.56 -5.24
C GLY A 140 -0.73 11.82 -6.10
N ARG A 141 0.28 12.67 -5.96
CA ARG A 141 0.37 13.96 -6.64
C ARG A 141 0.21 13.82 -8.15
N ALA A 142 -0.74 14.55 -8.72
CA ALA A 142 -0.91 14.64 -10.16
C ALA A 142 0.15 15.58 -10.79
N PRO A 143 0.59 15.30 -12.04
CA PRO A 143 1.55 16.17 -12.75
C PRO A 143 0.93 17.48 -13.22
N ASP A 144 -0.37 17.51 -13.44
CA ASP A 144 -1.09 18.70 -13.88
C ASP A 144 -1.21 19.72 -12.75
N GLU A 145 -0.63 20.90 -12.92
CA GLU A 145 -0.57 21.97 -11.92
C GLU A 145 -1.97 22.34 -11.37
N ASN A 146 -2.98 22.39 -12.23
CA ASN A 146 -4.35 22.71 -11.82
C ASN A 146 -4.94 21.60 -10.94
N VAL A 147 -4.70 20.33 -11.28
CA VAL A 147 -5.17 19.18 -10.49
C VAL A 147 -4.45 19.16 -9.16
N TYR A 148 -3.13 19.33 -9.15
CA TYR A 148 -2.32 19.36 -7.93
C TYR A 148 -2.76 20.48 -6.97
N ARG A 149 -3.00 21.70 -7.47
CA ARG A 149 -3.51 22.80 -6.64
C ARG A 149 -4.85 22.44 -5.96
N TRP A 150 -5.73 21.74 -6.66
CA TRP A 150 -6.97 21.26 -6.06
C TRP A 150 -6.75 20.12 -5.07
N GLN A 151 -5.84 19.18 -5.37
CA GLN A 151 -5.46 18.12 -4.42
C GLN A 151 -5.00 18.74 -3.09
N THR A 152 -4.05 19.68 -3.14
CA THR A 152 -3.52 20.38 -1.94
C THR A 152 -4.61 21.15 -1.19
N ARG A 153 -5.52 21.83 -1.93
CA ARG A 153 -6.62 22.61 -1.31
C ARG A 153 -7.62 21.71 -0.60
N LEU A 154 -7.90 20.53 -1.15
CA LEU A 154 -8.87 19.59 -0.58
C LEU A 154 -8.27 18.70 0.52
N GLN A 155 -6.95 18.54 0.52
CA GLN A 155 -6.22 17.64 1.42
C GLN A 155 -6.65 17.74 2.89
N PRO A 156 -6.78 18.94 3.54
CA PRO A 156 -7.14 19.03 4.96
C PRO A 156 -8.53 18.49 5.30
N HIS A 157 -9.43 18.44 4.32
CA HIS A 157 -10.77 17.87 4.47
C HIS A 157 -10.81 16.39 4.12
N TRP A 158 -10.10 16.02 3.04
CA TRP A 158 -10.06 14.65 2.54
C TRP A 158 -9.49 13.67 3.59
N GLN A 159 -8.36 14.00 4.20
CA GLN A 159 -7.73 13.13 5.21
C GLN A 159 -8.64 12.78 6.40
N LYS A 160 -9.59 13.67 6.73
CA LYS A 160 -10.52 13.44 7.86
C LYS A 160 -11.58 12.39 7.56
N ILE A 161 -11.98 12.27 6.29
CA ILE A 161 -13.05 11.36 5.85
C ILE A 161 -12.53 10.09 5.18
N ALA A 162 -11.29 10.12 4.69
CA ALA A 162 -10.68 9.02 3.93
C ALA A 162 -9.58 8.30 4.72
N GLY A 163 -9.75 8.16 6.05
CA GLY A 163 -8.85 7.38 6.89
C GLY A 163 -7.39 7.87 6.92
N GLY A 164 -7.18 9.19 6.84
CA GLY A 164 -5.84 9.78 6.85
C GLY A 164 -5.16 9.86 5.48
N CYS A 165 -5.86 9.50 4.40
CA CYS A 165 -5.32 9.47 3.05
C CYS A 165 -4.87 10.85 2.54
N HIS A 166 -3.67 10.93 1.95
CA HIS A 166 -3.07 12.09 1.32
C HIS A 166 -3.13 11.98 -0.21
N LEU A 167 -3.73 13.00 -0.86
CA LEU A 167 -3.89 13.04 -2.32
C LEU A 167 -2.65 13.56 -3.05
N ASP A 168 -1.77 14.27 -2.35
CA ASP A 168 -0.71 15.14 -2.90
C ASP A 168 0.71 14.60 -2.67
N ARG A 169 0.85 13.34 -2.21
CA ARG A 169 2.17 12.72 -1.98
C ARG A 169 2.87 12.45 -3.30
N ASP A 170 4.11 12.92 -3.37
CA ASP A 170 5.02 12.63 -4.49
C ASP A 170 5.71 11.29 -4.23
N ILE A 171 5.14 10.21 -4.76
CA ILE A 171 5.61 8.85 -4.50
C ILE A 171 7.05 8.63 -4.99
N PRO A 172 7.44 9.02 -6.22
CA PRO A 172 8.83 8.90 -6.66
C PRO A 172 9.83 9.66 -5.78
N ALA A 173 9.49 10.87 -5.35
CA ALA A 173 10.36 11.66 -4.47
C ALA A 173 10.54 11.00 -3.10
N LEU A 174 9.48 10.43 -2.52
CA LEU A 174 9.55 9.67 -1.26
C LEU A 174 10.44 8.43 -1.39
N LEU A 175 10.29 7.66 -2.47
CA LEU A 175 11.12 6.49 -2.74
C LEU A 175 12.60 6.87 -2.84
N ALA A 176 12.92 7.90 -3.62
CA ALA A 176 14.30 8.40 -3.77
C ALA A 176 14.90 8.87 -2.43
N GLN A 177 14.14 9.63 -1.62
CA GLN A 177 14.58 10.09 -0.30
C GLN A 177 14.81 8.93 0.70
N ALA A 178 14.08 7.83 0.56
CA ALA A 178 14.28 6.63 1.35
C ALA A 178 15.45 5.75 0.87
N GLY A 179 16.10 6.11 -0.25
CA GLY A 179 17.21 5.37 -0.85
C GLY A 179 16.76 4.19 -1.70
N PHE A 180 15.61 4.32 -2.36
CA PHE A 180 15.18 3.41 -3.41
C PHE A 180 15.44 4.01 -4.79
N ARG A 181 15.81 3.16 -5.74
CA ARG A 181 15.86 3.45 -7.17
C ARG A 181 14.70 2.70 -7.83
N CYS A 182 13.85 3.43 -8.56
CA CYS A 182 12.81 2.80 -9.37
C CYS A 182 13.42 2.12 -10.60
N ASP A 183 13.18 0.82 -10.75
CA ASP A 183 13.57 0.07 -11.95
C ASP A 183 12.48 0.19 -13.02
N THR A 184 11.22 0.18 -12.60
CA THR A 184 10.06 0.47 -13.46
C THR A 184 9.13 1.45 -12.79
N LEU A 185 8.55 2.35 -13.58
CA LEU A 185 7.55 3.31 -13.10
C LEU A 185 6.53 3.59 -14.21
N GLN A 186 5.29 3.19 -13.98
CA GLN A 186 4.15 3.56 -14.82
C GLN A 186 3.30 4.56 -14.06
N THR A 187 2.87 5.62 -14.73
CA THR A 187 2.02 6.65 -14.15
C THR A 187 0.85 6.96 -15.07
N GLY A 188 -0.27 7.37 -14.49
CA GLY A 188 -1.43 7.77 -15.29
C GLY A 188 -2.69 7.94 -14.46
N TYR A 189 -3.71 8.51 -15.09
CA TYR A 189 -5.03 8.61 -14.50
C TYR A 189 -5.81 7.32 -14.70
N LEU A 190 -6.34 6.79 -13.62
CA LEU A 190 -7.35 5.73 -13.69
C LEU A 190 -8.72 6.35 -14.02
N PRO A 191 -9.69 5.54 -14.51
CA PRO A 191 -11.07 6.01 -14.70
C PRO A 191 -11.67 6.55 -13.40
N GLY A 192 -12.17 7.78 -13.43
CA GLY A 192 -12.78 8.46 -12.28
C GLY A 192 -12.38 9.94 -12.17
N PRO A 193 -12.70 10.59 -11.04
CA PRO A 193 -12.34 11.99 -10.81
C PRO A 193 -10.83 12.20 -10.79
N ARG A 194 -10.30 13.07 -11.66
CA ARG A 194 -8.84 13.30 -11.81
C ARG A 194 -8.12 13.64 -10.50
N LEU A 195 -8.80 14.29 -9.58
CA LEU A 195 -8.26 14.64 -8.26
C LEU A 195 -7.85 13.41 -7.42
N LEU A 196 -8.48 12.26 -7.65
CA LEU A 196 -8.34 11.04 -6.84
C LEU A 196 -7.65 9.89 -7.58
N THR A 197 -7.39 10.04 -8.89
CA THR A 197 -7.11 8.88 -9.73
C THR A 197 -5.73 8.86 -10.37
N PHE A 198 -4.87 9.86 -10.11
CA PHE A 198 -3.50 9.77 -10.58
C PHE A 198 -2.75 8.70 -9.80
N ASN A 199 -2.19 7.74 -10.52
CA ASN A 199 -1.65 6.50 -9.97
C ASN A 199 -0.20 6.29 -10.39
N TYR A 200 0.55 5.67 -9.49
CA TYR A 200 1.93 5.23 -9.65
C TYR A 200 1.99 3.74 -9.45
N LEU A 201 2.57 3.01 -10.39
CA LEU A 201 2.75 1.55 -10.32
C LEU A 201 4.17 1.22 -10.76
N GLY A 202 4.87 0.41 -9.98
CA GLY A 202 6.23 0.06 -10.35
C GLY A 202 6.97 -0.82 -9.36
N GLU A 203 8.24 -1.02 -9.69
CA GLU A 203 9.21 -1.76 -8.89
C GLU A 203 10.38 -0.86 -8.54
N ALA A 204 10.92 -1.03 -7.34
CA ALA A 204 12.11 -0.33 -6.88
C ALA A 204 13.03 -1.27 -6.10
N GLN A 205 14.32 -0.98 -6.12
CA GLN A 205 15.35 -1.68 -5.35
C GLN A 205 16.10 -0.71 -4.43
N ALA A 206 16.70 -1.22 -3.36
CA ALA A 206 17.60 -0.43 -2.54
C ALA A 206 18.77 0.07 -3.41
N ALA A 207 18.99 1.41 -3.38
CA ALA A 207 20.09 2.05 -4.09
C ALA A 207 21.42 1.85 -3.35
#